data_d0243390f0ba3c4d08d5afe91c887c71
#
_entry.id   d0243390f0ba3c4d08d5afe91c887c71
#
_cell.length_a   1.000
_cell.length_b   1.000
_cell.length_c   1.000
_cell.angle_alpha   90.00
_cell.angle_beta   90.00
_cell.angle_gamma   90.00
#
_symmetry.space_group_name_H-M   'P 1'
#
loop_
_entity.id
_entity.type
_entity.pdbx_description
1 polymer ?
#
loop_
_entity_poly.entity_id
_entity_poly.type
_entity_poly.pdbx_seq_one_letter_code
_entity_poly.pdbx_strand_id
1 'polypeptide(L)'
;MVSYDMQDFGGLEEYAVNLAIGLQQQGQAVSYMSMAWVHPENQYARRLKDAGIPLIQSPKWISDLASNWDTKERILRNLMLVLSPLTLIMGLSMSILKRRPFNQAWTSAYNWLKGKLMDNFLGHDYRKILGRILLNWWNVCWHPEMIHIQGYTTTLLFVIDWAHARGIPVAYEEHQTPDPQFNWWKGFESTINKADRVIAVSEKSAEGLRDVCKVTRPIIVRNPLLSDPYPSGWQKEYNHKSDRPFTVTTVARLYVTKGLTYLLDTAALVKKTHPNVQFKVYGEGELRGELSAKAEGLGLDGKNIFVGAFTSREELTRIMAGTDIFLLSSILEGQPLVIVEAMAYGCPIVSTNVGGIPELITDGVNGLLCPPENPHCLAEKIKMLIDDAAQRERLGLAARKFYENSPFEAKAAAGFFTGAYGEVLEEKNRLMGIKQ
;
A
#
# COMPACT_ATOMS: atom_id res chain seq x y z
N MET A 1 -6.54 5.77 -13.73
CA MET A 1 -6.24 5.00 -12.50
C MET A 1 -6.71 5.78 -11.28
N VAL A 2 -7.19 5.12 -10.23
CA VAL A 2 -7.71 5.78 -9.02
C VAL A 2 -7.04 5.18 -7.79
N SER A 3 -6.43 6.02 -6.94
CA SER A 3 -5.90 5.65 -5.62
C SER A 3 -6.51 6.53 -4.52
N TYR A 4 -6.35 6.13 -3.25
CA TYR A 4 -6.85 6.90 -2.12
C TYR A 4 -5.98 8.12 -1.85
N ASP A 5 -4.69 7.92 -1.72
CA ASP A 5 -3.67 8.97 -1.54
C ASP A 5 -2.41 8.60 -2.33
N MET A 6 -1.43 9.48 -2.29
CA MET A 6 -0.12 9.27 -2.89
C MET A 6 0.93 9.75 -1.88
N GLN A 7 1.43 8.82 -1.09
CA GLN A 7 2.49 9.08 -0.13
C GLN A 7 3.83 9.30 -0.85
N ASP A 8 4.80 9.92 -0.21
CA ASP A 8 6.11 10.18 -0.83
C ASP A 8 6.91 8.90 -1.11
N PHE A 9 6.70 7.85 -0.31
CA PHE A 9 7.35 6.55 -0.45
C PHE A 9 6.41 5.43 -0.05
N GLY A 10 6.09 4.54 -1.00
CA GLY A 10 5.25 3.38 -0.75
C GLY A 10 5.25 2.41 -1.93
N GLY A 11 5.17 1.10 -1.63
CA GLY A 11 5.16 0.07 -2.66
C GLY A 11 3.93 0.14 -3.57
N LEU A 12 2.77 0.53 -3.02
CA LEU A 12 1.55 0.69 -3.80
C LEU A 12 1.67 1.86 -4.79
N GLU A 13 2.19 2.99 -4.33
CA GLU A 13 2.38 4.19 -5.14
C GLU A 13 3.42 3.94 -6.23
N GLU A 14 4.54 3.30 -5.88
CA GLU A 14 5.56 2.90 -6.85
C GLU A 14 4.97 2.01 -7.94
N TYR A 15 4.24 0.98 -7.55
CA TYR A 15 3.55 0.08 -8.47
C TYR A 15 2.58 0.83 -9.39
N ALA A 16 1.68 1.61 -8.80
CA ALA A 16 0.61 2.29 -9.53
C ALA A 16 1.15 3.29 -10.56
N VAL A 17 2.18 4.05 -10.19
CA VAL A 17 2.84 5.01 -11.08
C VAL A 17 3.63 4.30 -12.17
N ASN A 18 4.35 3.23 -11.85
CA ASN A 18 5.04 2.40 -12.83
C ASN A 18 4.08 1.84 -13.87
N LEU A 19 2.94 1.31 -13.43
CA LEU A 19 1.92 0.78 -14.32
C LEU A 19 1.32 1.90 -15.20
N ALA A 20 1.00 3.05 -14.63
CA ALA A 20 0.47 4.19 -15.38
C ALA A 20 1.43 4.64 -16.49
N ILE A 21 2.72 4.78 -16.17
CA ILE A 21 3.76 5.15 -17.13
C ILE A 21 3.92 4.06 -18.20
N GLY A 22 3.95 2.78 -17.80
CA GLY A 22 4.05 1.66 -18.74
C GLY A 22 2.88 1.60 -19.74
N LEU A 23 1.65 1.84 -19.28
CA LEU A 23 0.47 1.93 -20.14
C LEU A 23 0.54 3.12 -21.10
N GLN A 24 0.96 4.29 -20.61
CA GLN A 24 1.16 5.48 -21.44
C GLN A 24 2.20 5.23 -22.55
N GLN A 25 3.29 4.57 -22.22
CA GLN A 25 4.34 4.19 -23.19
C GLN A 25 3.86 3.20 -24.25
N GLN A 26 2.80 2.44 -23.97
CA GLN A 26 2.14 1.56 -24.94
C GLN A 26 1.02 2.26 -25.72
N GLY A 27 0.90 3.57 -25.63
CA GLY A 27 -0.05 4.35 -26.39
C GLY A 27 -1.45 4.44 -25.76
N GLN A 28 -1.63 3.94 -24.53
CA GLN A 28 -2.90 4.12 -23.81
C GLN A 28 -2.97 5.55 -23.26
N ALA A 29 -4.13 6.20 -23.41
CA ALA A 29 -4.38 7.49 -22.77
C ALA A 29 -4.67 7.28 -21.30
N VAL A 30 -3.71 7.64 -20.43
CA VAL A 30 -3.80 7.43 -18.98
C VAL A 30 -3.99 8.75 -18.25
N SER A 31 -4.90 8.77 -17.26
CA SER A 31 -4.95 9.81 -16.24
C SER A 31 -4.94 9.17 -14.85
N TYR A 32 -4.34 9.84 -13.88
CA TYR A 32 -4.21 9.36 -12.50
C TYR A 32 -5.05 10.22 -11.57
N MET A 33 -5.86 9.61 -10.71
CA MET A 33 -6.64 10.32 -9.71
C MET A 33 -6.21 9.91 -8.30
N SER A 34 -5.89 10.91 -7.47
CA SER A 34 -5.75 10.77 -6.03
C SER A 34 -6.94 11.43 -5.32
N MET A 35 -7.57 10.71 -4.40
CA MET A 35 -8.66 11.27 -3.59
C MET A 35 -8.16 12.28 -2.55
N ALA A 36 -6.87 12.26 -2.22
CA ALA A 36 -6.19 13.24 -1.37
C ALA A 36 -5.41 14.25 -2.20
N TRP A 37 -5.02 15.37 -1.55
CA TRP A 37 -4.08 16.30 -2.15
C TRP A 37 -2.67 15.74 -2.10
N VAL A 38 -1.94 15.90 -3.19
CA VAL A 38 -0.55 15.47 -3.36
C VAL A 38 0.33 16.70 -3.48
N HIS A 39 1.42 16.73 -2.73
CA HIS A 39 2.35 17.85 -2.80
C HIS A 39 3.00 17.91 -4.20
N PRO A 40 3.17 19.09 -4.84
CA PRO A 40 3.78 19.21 -6.17
C PRO A 40 5.20 18.63 -6.25
N GLU A 41 5.93 18.65 -5.12
CA GLU A 41 7.29 18.11 -5.01
C GLU A 41 7.33 16.60 -4.70
N ASN A 42 6.16 15.95 -4.55
CA ASN A 42 6.08 14.50 -4.40
C ASN A 42 6.73 13.81 -5.62
N GLN A 43 7.60 12.84 -5.37
CA GLN A 43 8.35 12.18 -6.42
C GLN A 43 7.46 11.51 -7.48
N TYR A 44 6.35 10.93 -7.06
CA TYR A 44 5.42 10.24 -7.97
C TYR A 44 4.62 11.23 -8.81
N ALA A 45 4.20 12.36 -8.22
CA ALA A 45 3.54 13.44 -8.95
C ALA A 45 4.46 14.01 -10.04
N ARG A 46 5.76 14.20 -9.75
CA ARG A 46 6.75 14.60 -10.75
C ARG A 46 6.88 13.57 -11.85
N ARG A 47 7.02 12.29 -11.52
CA ARG A 47 7.14 11.20 -12.51
C ARG A 47 5.93 11.10 -13.42
N LEU A 48 4.72 11.24 -12.88
CA LEU A 48 3.50 11.31 -13.70
C LEU A 48 3.53 12.52 -14.65
N LYS A 49 3.91 13.69 -14.14
CA LYS A 49 4.05 14.92 -14.94
C LYS A 49 5.07 14.76 -16.07
N ASP A 50 6.24 14.20 -15.78
CA ASP A 50 7.32 13.98 -16.76
C ASP A 50 6.89 12.98 -17.84
N ALA A 51 6.04 12.03 -17.49
CA ALA A 51 5.42 11.08 -18.43
C ALA A 51 4.22 11.67 -19.18
N GLY A 52 3.82 12.91 -18.92
CA GLY A 52 2.65 13.53 -19.55
C GLY A 52 1.30 12.99 -19.07
N ILE A 53 1.26 12.34 -17.88
CA ILE A 53 0.05 11.77 -17.30
C ILE A 53 -0.61 12.81 -16.38
N PRO A 54 -1.84 13.25 -16.67
CA PRO A 54 -2.56 14.20 -15.82
C PRO A 54 -2.83 13.60 -14.43
N LEU A 55 -2.43 14.34 -13.38
CA LEU A 55 -2.78 14.02 -11.99
C LEU A 55 -3.99 14.86 -11.57
N ILE A 56 -5.10 14.20 -11.30
CA ILE A 56 -6.32 14.78 -10.76
C ILE A 56 -6.32 14.54 -9.25
N GLN A 57 -6.52 15.60 -8.48
CA GLN A 57 -6.41 15.48 -7.01
C GLN A 57 -7.38 16.41 -6.28
N SER A 58 -7.65 16.09 -5.02
CA SER A 58 -8.39 16.96 -4.13
C SER A 58 -7.68 18.31 -3.95
N PRO A 59 -8.39 19.44 -3.94
CA PRO A 59 -7.78 20.72 -3.57
C PRO A 59 -7.16 20.67 -2.17
N LYS A 60 -6.01 21.36 -2.00
CA LYS A 60 -5.27 21.34 -0.73
C LYS A 60 -6.13 21.69 0.48
N TRP A 61 -6.92 22.75 0.38
CA TRP A 61 -7.77 23.21 1.49
C TRP A 61 -8.82 22.18 1.92
N ILE A 62 -9.27 21.30 1.01
CA ILE A 62 -10.18 20.19 1.32
C ILE A 62 -9.43 19.10 2.06
N SER A 63 -8.22 18.74 1.62
CA SER A 63 -7.39 17.75 2.29
C SER A 63 -6.96 18.21 3.67
N ASP A 64 -6.58 19.47 3.82
CA ASP A 64 -6.23 20.07 5.12
C ASP A 64 -7.44 20.05 6.08
N LEU A 65 -8.64 20.34 5.57
CA LEU A 65 -9.87 20.25 6.32
C LEU A 65 -10.15 18.79 6.78
N ALA A 66 -9.83 17.85 5.92
CA ALA A 66 -10.05 16.44 6.16
C ALA A 66 -9.09 15.82 7.19
N SER A 67 -7.85 16.31 7.24
CA SER A 67 -6.79 15.78 8.10
C SER A 67 -6.75 16.40 9.49
N ASN A 68 -7.22 17.65 9.64
CA ASN A 68 -7.10 18.40 10.90
C ASN A 68 -8.37 18.27 11.76
N TRP A 69 -8.27 17.54 12.87
CA TRP A 69 -9.38 17.33 13.82
C TRP A 69 -9.89 18.62 14.46
N ASP A 70 -9.00 19.54 14.84
CA ASP A 70 -9.38 20.83 15.46
C ASP A 70 -10.16 21.69 14.47
N THR A 71 -9.79 21.65 13.19
CA THR A 71 -10.52 22.36 12.14
C THR A 71 -11.91 21.74 11.91
N LYS A 72 -12.03 20.42 11.93
CA LYS A 72 -13.31 19.71 11.85
C LYS A 72 -14.23 20.10 13.02
N GLU A 73 -13.69 20.06 14.22
CA GLU A 73 -14.43 20.41 15.42
C GLU A 73 -14.89 21.89 15.42
N ARG A 74 -14.04 22.82 14.97
CA ARG A 74 -14.38 24.23 14.80
C ARG A 74 -15.50 24.44 13.78
N ILE A 75 -15.44 23.77 12.63
CA ILE A 75 -16.49 23.84 11.60
C ILE A 75 -17.78 23.25 12.12
N LEU A 76 -17.73 22.09 12.77
CA LEU A 76 -18.89 21.46 13.37
C LEU A 76 -19.52 22.38 14.40
N ARG A 77 -18.73 23.01 15.26
CA ARG A 77 -19.21 23.97 16.26
C ARG A 77 -19.91 25.16 15.61
N ASN A 78 -19.33 25.74 14.55
CA ASN A 78 -19.93 26.86 13.84
C ASN A 78 -21.23 26.42 13.11
N LEU A 79 -21.24 25.24 12.51
CA LEU A 79 -22.42 24.69 11.86
C LEU A 79 -23.54 24.41 12.89
N MET A 80 -23.20 23.89 14.07
CA MET A 80 -24.16 23.68 15.16
C MET A 80 -24.72 24.98 15.72
N LEU A 81 -23.94 26.08 15.71
CA LEU A 81 -24.46 27.41 16.06
C LEU A 81 -25.52 27.88 15.06
N VAL A 82 -25.26 27.72 13.75
CA VAL A 82 -26.22 28.06 12.69
C VAL A 82 -27.48 27.17 12.76
N LEU A 83 -27.31 25.91 13.11
CA LEU A 83 -28.41 24.94 13.22
C LEU A 83 -29.06 24.91 14.61
N SER A 84 -28.66 25.79 15.55
CA SER A 84 -29.22 25.86 16.89
C SER A 84 -30.73 26.09 16.92
N PRO A 85 -31.37 26.92 16.06
CA PRO A 85 -32.81 27.03 15.99
C PRO A 85 -33.50 25.70 15.65
N LEU A 86 -32.92 24.89 14.76
CA LEU A 86 -33.46 23.59 14.41
C LEU A 86 -33.40 22.61 15.59
N THR A 87 -32.30 22.59 16.34
CA THR A 87 -32.16 21.74 17.54
C THR A 87 -33.13 22.16 18.65
N LEU A 88 -33.44 23.48 18.77
CA LEU A 88 -34.45 23.99 19.67
C LEU A 88 -35.87 23.51 19.31
N ILE A 89 -36.25 23.58 18.04
CA ILE A 89 -37.54 23.11 17.54
C ILE A 89 -37.67 21.59 17.77
N MET A 90 -36.63 20.82 17.47
CA MET A 90 -36.59 19.38 17.69
C MET A 90 -36.69 19.05 19.19
N GLY A 91 -35.97 19.80 20.03
CA GLY A 91 -36.04 19.63 21.49
C GLY A 91 -37.43 19.91 22.06
N LEU A 92 -38.10 20.97 21.59
CA LEU A 92 -39.51 21.27 21.96
C LEU A 92 -40.44 20.15 21.52
N SER A 93 -40.35 19.70 20.28
CA SER A 93 -41.17 18.60 19.75
C SER A 93 -40.95 17.30 20.53
N MET A 94 -39.70 16.96 20.85
CA MET A 94 -39.38 15.78 21.67
C MET A 94 -39.83 15.91 23.11
N SER A 95 -39.79 17.10 23.69
CA SER A 95 -40.27 17.37 25.04
C SER A 95 -41.78 17.14 25.15
N ILE A 96 -42.54 17.65 24.16
CA ILE A 96 -44.00 17.47 24.08
C ILE A 96 -44.38 16.01 23.83
N LEU A 97 -43.80 15.41 22.81
CA LEU A 97 -44.13 14.03 22.36
C LEU A 97 -43.74 12.96 23.38
N LYS A 98 -42.57 13.12 24.02
CA LYS A 98 -42.02 12.10 24.96
C LYS A 98 -42.18 12.45 26.42
N ARG A 99 -42.89 13.54 26.74
CA ARG A 99 -43.12 14.05 28.14
C ARG A 99 -41.82 14.13 28.96
N ARG A 100 -40.73 14.59 28.34
CA ARG A 100 -39.40 14.75 28.98
C ARG A 100 -39.14 16.21 29.29
N PRO A 101 -38.34 16.54 30.34
CA PRO A 101 -37.88 17.91 30.59
C PRO A 101 -37.17 18.48 29.35
N PHE A 102 -37.47 19.75 29.02
CA PHE A 102 -36.98 20.39 27.78
C PHE A 102 -35.45 20.36 27.65
N ASN A 103 -34.73 20.60 28.74
CA ASN A 103 -33.27 20.55 28.77
C ASN A 103 -32.73 19.18 28.32
N GLN A 104 -33.31 18.08 28.77
CA GLN A 104 -32.92 16.72 28.37
C GLN A 104 -33.30 16.41 26.92
N ALA A 105 -34.48 16.87 26.48
CA ALA A 105 -34.93 16.69 25.10
C ALA A 105 -34.08 17.48 24.13
N TRP A 106 -33.72 18.73 24.47
CA TRP A 106 -32.83 19.57 23.67
C TRP A 106 -31.41 19.00 23.60
N THR A 107 -30.83 18.59 24.74
CA THR A 107 -29.49 17.95 24.75
C THR A 107 -29.47 16.67 23.88
N SER A 108 -30.55 15.87 23.92
CA SER A 108 -30.69 14.69 23.08
C SER A 108 -30.76 15.04 21.58
N ALA A 109 -31.55 16.06 21.23
CA ALA A 109 -31.65 16.53 19.84
C ALA A 109 -30.34 17.13 19.35
N TYR A 110 -29.64 17.92 20.17
CA TYR A 110 -28.33 18.49 19.87
C TYR A 110 -27.29 17.39 19.64
N ASN A 111 -27.18 16.45 20.57
CA ASN A 111 -26.22 15.35 20.45
C ASN A 111 -26.52 14.43 19.25
N TRP A 112 -27.80 14.17 18.97
CA TRP A 112 -28.20 13.41 17.80
C TRP A 112 -27.82 14.12 16.50
N LEU A 113 -28.09 15.43 16.37
CA LEU A 113 -27.72 16.21 15.18
C LEU A 113 -26.21 16.34 15.05
N LYS A 114 -25.50 16.57 16.17
CA LYS A 114 -24.03 16.58 16.22
C LYS A 114 -23.46 15.25 15.76
N GLY A 115 -23.97 14.13 16.25
CA GLY A 115 -23.59 12.78 15.83
C GLY A 115 -23.82 12.56 14.33
N LYS A 116 -25.03 12.89 13.83
CA LYS A 116 -25.34 12.78 12.39
C LYS A 116 -24.46 13.64 11.50
N LEU A 117 -24.10 14.85 11.93
CA LEU A 117 -23.18 15.73 11.22
C LEU A 117 -21.73 15.21 11.29
N MET A 118 -21.31 14.66 12.44
CA MET A 118 -20.01 14.02 12.58
C MET A 118 -19.91 12.80 11.67
N ASP A 119 -20.91 11.91 11.69
CA ASP A 119 -20.89 10.66 10.91
C ASP A 119 -21.01 10.92 9.41
N ASN A 120 -21.92 11.84 8.99
CA ASN A 120 -22.23 12.05 7.58
C ASN A 120 -21.38 13.13 6.89
N PHE A 121 -20.93 14.17 7.62
CA PHE A 121 -20.22 15.32 7.04
C PHE A 121 -18.73 15.35 7.37
N LEU A 122 -18.32 14.81 8.51
CA LEU A 122 -16.92 14.86 9.00
C LEU A 122 -16.33 13.47 9.24
N GLY A 123 -17.16 12.42 9.15
CA GLY A 123 -16.74 11.04 9.21
C GLY A 123 -16.29 10.47 7.86
N HIS A 124 -16.27 9.14 7.74
CA HIS A 124 -15.85 8.44 6.51
C HIS A 124 -16.67 8.82 5.26
N ASP A 125 -17.90 9.31 5.40
CA ASP A 125 -18.80 9.61 4.28
C ASP A 125 -18.49 10.92 3.55
N TYR A 126 -17.82 11.91 4.17
CA TYR A 126 -17.41 13.13 3.44
C TYR A 126 -16.44 12.80 2.31
N ARG A 127 -15.57 11.80 2.49
CA ARG A 127 -14.62 11.33 1.48
C ARG A 127 -15.34 10.77 0.26
N LYS A 128 -16.44 10.05 0.46
CA LYS A 128 -17.30 9.55 -0.63
C LYS A 128 -17.96 10.70 -1.39
N ILE A 129 -18.44 11.74 -0.68
CA ILE A 129 -19.07 12.91 -1.31
C ILE A 129 -18.04 13.66 -2.16
N LEU A 130 -16.90 14.00 -1.59
CA LEU A 130 -15.81 14.67 -2.31
C LEU A 130 -15.26 13.81 -3.46
N GLY A 131 -15.07 12.53 -3.22
CA GLY A 131 -14.66 11.60 -4.25
C GLY A 131 -15.65 11.57 -5.42
N ARG A 132 -16.97 11.59 -5.17
CA ARG A 132 -17.98 11.69 -6.23
C ARG A 132 -17.92 13.02 -7.01
N ILE A 133 -17.65 14.12 -6.33
CA ILE A 133 -17.49 15.43 -6.98
C ILE A 133 -16.26 15.39 -7.90
N LEU A 134 -15.12 14.89 -7.41
CA LEU A 134 -13.90 14.75 -8.20
C LEU A 134 -14.10 13.80 -9.39
N LEU A 135 -14.76 12.67 -9.19
CA LEU A 135 -15.08 11.72 -10.24
C LEU A 135 -16.01 12.32 -11.31
N ASN A 136 -17.02 13.10 -10.92
CA ASN A 136 -17.89 13.79 -11.86
C ASN A 136 -17.12 14.81 -12.70
N TRP A 137 -16.27 15.62 -12.06
CA TRP A 137 -15.42 16.57 -12.75
C TRP A 137 -14.44 15.85 -13.70
N TRP A 138 -13.80 14.80 -13.23
CA TRP A 138 -12.92 13.96 -14.04
C TRP A 138 -13.63 13.38 -15.26
N ASN A 139 -14.84 12.83 -15.07
CA ASN A 139 -15.63 12.28 -16.16
C ASN A 139 -15.97 13.33 -17.23
N VAL A 140 -16.27 14.57 -16.82
CA VAL A 140 -16.55 15.68 -17.75
C VAL A 140 -15.30 16.08 -18.53
N CYS A 141 -14.12 16.06 -17.90
CA CYS A 141 -12.87 16.53 -18.52
C CYS A 141 -12.17 15.48 -19.38
N TRP A 142 -12.25 14.19 -19.01
CA TRP A 142 -11.43 13.14 -19.63
C TRP A 142 -12.21 11.94 -20.16
N HIS A 143 -13.52 11.82 -19.89
CA HIS A 143 -14.39 10.73 -20.39
C HIS A 143 -13.73 9.34 -20.32
N PRO A 144 -13.38 8.82 -19.13
CA PRO A 144 -12.69 7.55 -19.03
C PRO A 144 -13.50 6.40 -19.60
N GLU A 145 -12.90 5.61 -20.47
CA GLU A 145 -13.52 4.40 -21.02
C GLU A 145 -13.51 3.25 -20.03
N MET A 146 -12.53 3.26 -19.10
CA MET A 146 -12.35 2.26 -18.04
C MET A 146 -11.72 2.88 -16.80
N ILE A 147 -12.06 2.36 -15.65
CA ILE A 147 -11.45 2.75 -14.38
C ILE A 147 -10.68 1.58 -13.77
N HIS A 148 -9.44 1.82 -13.36
CA HIS A 148 -8.66 0.88 -12.57
C HIS A 148 -8.49 1.43 -11.16
N ILE A 149 -9.00 0.70 -10.16
CA ILE A 149 -8.89 1.04 -8.74
C ILE A 149 -7.71 0.28 -8.16
N GLN A 150 -6.76 1.04 -7.61
CA GLN A 150 -5.64 0.54 -6.83
C GLN A 150 -6.04 0.58 -5.36
N GLY A 151 -6.21 -0.55 -4.72
CA GLY A 151 -6.78 -0.51 -3.40
C GLY A 151 -6.30 -1.60 -2.44
N TYR A 152 -6.45 -1.28 -1.18
CA TYR A 152 -6.43 -2.18 -0.03
C TYR A 152 -7.46 -1.71 1.02
N THR A 153 -8.42 -0.86 0.64
CA THR A 153 -9.40 -0.31 1.59
C THR A 153 -10.80 -0.25 1.00
N THR A 154 -11.82 -0.40 1.84
CA THR A 154 -13.22 -0.20 1.48
C THR A 154 -13.54 1.21 1.00
N THR A 155 -12.64 2.17 1.23
CA THR A 155 -12.87 3.60 0.99
C THR A 155 -13.13 3.92 -0.48
N LEU A 156 -12.52 3.17 -1.41
CA LEU A 156 -12.65 3.39 -2.86
C LEU A 156 -13.77 2.56 -3.51
N LEU A 157 -14.39 1.64 -2.81
CA LEU A 157 -15.38 0.73 -3.42
C LEU A 157 -16.61 1.46 -3.97
N PHE A 158 -16.97 2.65 -3.44
CA PHE A 158 -18.06 3.46 -3.99
C PHE A 158 -17.81 3.91 -5.44
N VAL A 159 -16.56 3.89 -5.92
CA VAL A 159 -16.17 4.21 -7.30
C VAL A 159 -16.77 3.20 -8.25
N ILE A 160 -16.90 1.93 -7.85
CA ILE A 160 -17.48 0.87 -8.68
C ILE A 160 -18.96 1.21 -9.01
N ASP A 161 -19.77 1.48 -7.98
CA ASP A 161 -21.19 1.84 -8.19
C ASP A 161 -21.34 3.14 -8.97
N TRP A 162 -20.45 4.11 -8.75
CA TRP A 162 -20.46 5.38 -9.47
C TRP A 162 -20.13 5.20 -10.95
N ALA A 163 -19.14 4.37 -11.28
CA ALA A 163 -18.70 4.08 -12.64
C ALA A 163 -19.78 3.30 -13.41
N HIS A 164 -20.32 2.25 -12.81
CA HIS A 164 -21.37 1.43 -13.43
C HIS A 164 -22.64 2.23 -13.73
N ALA A 165 -23.03 3.18 -12.87
CA ALA A 165 -24.14 4.08 -13.15
C ALA A 165 -23.94 4.94 -14.42
N ARG A 166 -22.71 4.97 -14.97
CA ARG A 166 -22.31 5.69 -16.20
C ARG A 166 -21.90 4.74 -17.33
N GLY A 167 -22.07 3.45 -17.12
CA GLY A 167 -21.63 2.44 -18.08
C GLY A 167 -20.11 2.36 -18.23
N ILE A 168 -19.33 2.79 -17.24
CA ILE A 168 -17.86 2.72 -17.25
C ILE A 168 -17.45 1.44 -16.53
N PRO A 169 -16.76 0.50 -17.18
CA PRO A 169 -16.26 -0.71 -16.54
C PRO A 169 -15.12 -0.43 -15.57
N VAL A 170 -14.97 -1.31 -14.57
CA VAL A 170 -14.03 -1.17 -13.47
C VAL A 170 -13.20 -2.41 -13.30
N ALA A 171 -11.87 -2.26 -13.28
CA ALA A 171 -10.94 -3.22 -12.71
C ALA A 171 -10.59 -2.80 -11.27
N TYR A 172 -10.61 -3.75 -10.36
CA TYR A 172 -10.14 -3.57 -8.98
C TYR A 172 -8.92 -4.46 -8.76
N GLU A 173 -7.85 -3.90 -8.24
CA GLU A 173 -6.62 -4.61 -7.94
C GLU A 173 -6.35 -4.60 -6.43
N GLU A 174 -6.21 -5.80 -5.83
CA GLU A 174 -5.89 -5.99 -4.43
C GLU A 174 -4.39 -6.20 -4.26
N HIS A 175 -3.77 -5.35 -3.43
CA HIS A 175 -2.34 -5.34 -3.18
C HIS A 175 -1.91 -6.07 -1.91
N GLN A 176 -2.86 -6.62 -1.16
CA GLN A 176 -2.58 -7.44 0.01
C GLN A 176 -3.20 -8.83 -0.13
N THR A 177 -2.82 -9.73 0.76
CA THR A 177 -3.50 -11.02 0.88
C THR A 177 -4.63 -10.88 1.89
N PRO A 178 -5.91 -10.98 1.47
CA PRO A 178 -7.00 -11.01 2.42
C PRO A 178 -6.85 -12.17 3.42
N ASP A 179 -6.90 -11.82 4.71
CA ASP A 179 -6.74 -12.75 5.82
C ASP A 179 -7.87 -12.53 6.83
N PRO A 180 -8.59 -13.58 7.25
CA PRO A 180 -9.72 -13.46 8.17
C PRO A 180 -9.32 -12.96 9.58
N GLN A 181 -8.05 -13.01 9.96
CA GLN A 181 -7.56 -12.44 11.22
C GLN A 181 -7.68 -10.93 11.26
N PHE A 182 -7.72 -10.28 10.08
CA PHE A 182 -7.86 -8.83 9.95
C PHE A 182 -9.26 -8.46 9.46
N ASN A 183 -9.97 -7.62 10.19
CA ASN A 183 -11.31 -7.16 9.84
C ASN A 183 -11.34 -6.16 8.65
N TRP A 184 -10.23 -5.93 7.96
CA TRP A 184 -10.12 -4.92 6.91
C TRP A 184 -10.97 -5.21 5.67
N TRP A 185 -11.20 -6.49 5.39
CA TRP A 185 -12.01 -6.95 4.25
C TRP A 185 -13.47 -7.23 4.59
N LYS A 186 -13.89 -6.94 5.82
CA LYS A 186 -15.29 -7.11 6.22
C LYS A 186 -16.20 -6.15 5.43
N GLY A 187 -17.15 -6.70 4.70
CA GLY A 187 -18.07 -5.92 3.87
C GLY A 187 -17.57 -5.65 2.43
N PHE A 188 -16.39 -6.17 2.05
CA PHE A 188 -15.90 -6.11 0.67
C PHE A 188 -16.75 -6.93 -0.30
N GLU A 189 -17.26 -8.08 0.15
CA GLU A 189 -17.91 -9.12 -0.67
C GLU A 189 -19.02 -8.56 -1.56
N SER A 190 -19.87 -7.69 -1.00
CA SER A 190 -21.03 -7.15 -1.70
C SER A 190 -20.68 -6.15 -2.80
N THR A 191 -19.49 -5.57 -2.75
CA THR A 191 -19.10 -4.48 -3.67
C THR A 191 -17.99 -4.90 -4.61
N ILE A 192 -16.98 -5.64 -4.14
CA ILE A 192 -15.86 -6.08 -4.98
C ILE A 192 -16.32 -7.01 -6.12
N ASN A 193 -17.31 -7.87 -5.85
CA ASN A 193 -17.89 -8.75 -6.85
C ASN A 193 -18.67 -8.02 -7.96
N LYS A 194 -18.91 -6.72 -7.81
CA LYS A 194 -19.48 -5.89 -8.89
C LYS A 194 -18.42 -5.42 -9.88
N ALA A 195 -17.13 -5.41 -9.51
CA ALA A 195 -16.08 -5.03 -10.45
C ALA A 195 -16.07 -5.98 -11.66
N ASP A 196 -15.85 -5.44 -12.86
CA ASP A 196 -15.82 -6.23 -14.10
C ASP A 196 -14.61 -7.15 -14.14
N ARG A 197 -13.51 -6.74 -13.50
CA ARG A 197 -12.34 -7.60 -13.21
C ARG A 197 -11.83 -7.35 -11.81
N VAL A 198 -11.49 -8.42 -11.12
CA VAL A 198 -10.78 -8.39 -9.84
C VAL A 198 -9.39 -8.98 -10.07
N ILE A 199 -8.36 -8.25 -9.67
CA ILE A 199 -6.97 -8.57 -9.93
C ILE A 199 -6.27 -8.78 -8.59
N ALA A 200 -5.43 -9.80 -8.51
CA ALA A 200 -4.61 -10.10 -7.35
C ALA A 200 -3.13 -10.04 -7.73
N VAL A 201 -2.30 -9.55 -6.83
CA VAL A 201 -0.86 -9.43 -7.06
C VAL A 201 -0.10 -10.75 -6.88
N SER A 202 -0.76 -11.80 -6.37
CA SER A 202 -0.17 -13.12 -6.15
C SER A 202 -1.27 -14.21 -6.14
N GLU A 203 -0.88 -15.47 -6.30
CA GLU A 203 -1.81 -16.62 -6.15
C GLU A 203 -2.40 -16.65 -4.74
N LYS A 204 -1.57 -16.38 -3.73
CA LYS A 204 -2.02 -16.34 -2.34
C LYS A 204 -3.02 -15.21 -2.08
N SER A 205 -2.83 -14.05 -2.71
CA SER A 205 -3.83 -12.97 -2.68
C SER A 205 -5.12 -13.38 -3.39
N ALA A 206 -5.03 -14.12 -4.49
CA ALA A 206 -6.20 -14.64 -5.20
C ALA A 206 -6.98 -15.69 -4.35
N GLU A 207 -6.28 -16.58 -3.64
CA GLU A 207 -6.90 -17.48 -2.67
C GLU A 207 -7.65 -16.69 -1.59
N GLY A 208 -6.99 -15.71 -0.96
CA GLY A 208 -7.59 -14.85 0.05
C GLY A 208 -8.84 -14.12 -0.48
N LEU A 209 -8.79 -13.61 -1.71
CA LEU A 209 -9.95 -12.98 -2.36
C LEU A 209 -11.11 -13.97 -2.55
N ARG A 210 -10.84 -15.21 -2.93
CA ARG A 210 -11.88 -16.26 -3.04
C ARG A 210 -12.45 -16.63 -1.68
N ASP A 211 -11.59 -16.85 -0.70
CA ASP A 211 -11.97 -17.44 0.58
C ASP A 211 -12.57 -16.40 1.55
N VAL A 212 -11.99 -15.20 1.62
CA VAL A 212 -12.41 -14.13 2.53
C VAL A 212 -13.42 -13.21 1.87
N CYS A 213 -13.14 -12.73 0.64
CA CYS A 213 -13.98 -11.78 -0.09
C CYS A 213 -14.98 -12.43 -1.03
N LYS A 214 -15.02 -13.78 -1.11
CA LYS A 214 -15.94 -14.55 -1.97
C LYS A 214 -15.93 -14.11 -3.44
N VAL A 215 -14.75 -13.74 -3.95
CA VAL A 215 -14.55 -13.36 -5.33
C VAL A 215 -14.42 -14.61 -6.22
N THR A 216 -15.12 -14.62 -7.37
CA THR A 216 -15.17 -15.80 -8.24
C THR A 216 -14.10 -15.82 -9.33
N ARG A 217 -13.61 -14.67 -9.78
CA ARG A 217 -12.70 -14.57 -10.93
C ARG A 217 -11.56 -13.54 -10.73
N PRO A 218 -10.58 -13.76 -9.82
CA PRO A 218 -9.40 -12.90 -9.78
C PRO A 218 -8.44 -13.22 -10.92
N ILE A 219 -7.83 -12.19 -11.49
CA ILE A 219 -6.69 -12.32 -12.42
C ILE A 219 -5.43 -12.07 -11.62
N ILE A 220 -4.42 -12.91 -11.80
CA ILE A 220 -3.17 -12.81 -11.07
C ILE A 220 -2.15 -12.02 -11.86
N VAL A 221 -1.54 -11.04 -11.22
CA VAL A 221 -0.43 -10.25 -11.76
C VAL A 221 0.72 -10.21 -10.78
N ARG A 222 1.90 -9.89 -11.27
CA ARG A 222 3.09 -9.64 -10.45
C ARG A 222 3.36 -8.16 -10.34
N ASN A 223 3.92 -7.73 -9.23
CA ASN A 223 4.32 -6.34 -9.03
C ASN A 223 5.49 -6.00 -10.00
N PRO A 224 5.36 -4.96 -10.84
CA PRO A 224 6.42 -4.55 -11.74
C PRO A 224 7.38 -3.56 -11.08
N LEU A 225 8.60 -3.50 -11.59
CA LEU A 225 9.52 -2.38 -11.40
C LEU A 225 9.55 -1.54 -12.68
N LEU A 226 9.73 -0.23 -12.56
CA LEU A 226 9.73 0.68 -13.72
C LEU A 226 10.96 0.53 -14.61
N SER A 227 12.10 0.29 -14.00
CA SER A 227 13.38 0.22 -14.69
C SER A 227 14.31 -0.71 -13.95
N ASP A 228 15.34 -1.15 -14.61
CA ASP A 228 16.45 -1.81 -13.92
C ASP A 228 17.04 -0.84 -12.89
N PRO A 229 16.98 -1.15 -11.61
CA PRO A 229 17.53 -0.29 -10.56
C PRO A 229 19.06 -0.23 -10.60
N TYR A 230 19.71 -0.96 -11.50
CA TYR A 230 21.18 -0.98 -11.59
C TYR A 230 21.74 -0.34 -12.84
N PRO A 231 22.97 0.16 -12.72
CA PRO A 231 23.80 0.33 -13.89
C PRO A 231 24.05 -1.01 -14.58
N SER A 232 24.08 -1.02 -15.92
CA SER A 232 24.49 -2.18 -16.69
C SER A 232 25.88 -2.66 -16.22
N GLY A 233 26.01 -3.96 -15.95
CA GLY A 233 27.26 -4.56 -15.46
C GLY A 233 27.47 -4.50 -13.93
N TRP A 234 26.48 -4.07 -13.15
CA TRP A 234 26.57 -4.14 -11.69
C TRP A 234 26.81 -5.57 -11.20
N GLN A 235 27.78 -5.73 -10.31
CA GLN A 235 28.03 -6.96 -9.59
C GLN A 235 28.12 -6.68 -8.09
N LYS A 236 27.41 -7.46 -7.29
CA LYS A 236 27.45 -7.34 -5.83
C LYS A 236 28.71 -8.04 -5.30
N GLU A 237 29.41 -7.35 -4.41
CA GLU A 237 30.50 -7.96 -3.65
C GLU A 237 29.94 -8.69 -2.42
N TYR A 238 30.16 -10.00 -2.36
CA TYR A 238 29.68 -10.84 -1.25
C TYR A 238 30.78 -11.12 -0.22
N ASN A 239 32.04 -10.86 -0.57
CA ASN A 239 33.17 -11.15 0.28
C ASN A 239 33.42 -9.97 1.24
N HIS A 240 33.02 -10.14 2.48
CA HIS A 240 33.10 -9.09 3.48
C HIS A 240 34.52 -9.00 4.09
N LYS A 241 35.46 -8.46 3.31
CA LYS A 241 36.83 -8.11 3.77
C LYS A 241 37.00 -6.61 4.01
N SER A 242 35.90 -5.85 4.03
CA SER A 242 35.94 -4.39 4.21
C SER A 242 35.92 -4.01 5.70
N ASP A 243 36.53 -2.87 6.05
CA ASP A 243 36.49 -2.29 7.40
C ASP A 243 35.08 -1.79 7.80
N ARG A 244 34.09 -1.86 6.91
CA ARG A 244 32.71 -1.49 7.21
C ARG A 244 32.02 -2.58 8.03
N PRO A 245 31.05 -2.23 8.91
CA PRO A 245 30.27 -3.20 9.65
C PRO A 245 29.41 -4.06 8.73
N PHE A 246 29.19 -5.32 9.11
CA PHE A 246 28.24 -6.22 8.44
C PHE A 246 26.80 -5.75 8.68
N THR A 247 26.03 -5.56 7.63
CA THR A 247 24.74 -4.89 7.70
C THR A 247 23.59 -5.80 7.27
N VAL A 248 22.63 -5.97 8.19
CA VAL A 248 21.32 -6.58 7.92
C VAL A 248 20.32 -5.44 7.71
N THR A 249 19.73 -5.37 6.53
CA THR A 249 18.87 -4.25 6.14
C THR A 249 17.43 -4.67 5.96
N THR A 250 16.51 -3.84 6.43
CA THR A 250 15.07 -3.90 6.14
C THR A 250 14.63 -2.56 5.56
N VAL A 251 13.79 -2.60 4.53
CA VAL A 251 13.10 -1.43 3.98
C VAL A 251 11.61 -1.70 4.09
N ALA A 252 10.93 -0.98 4.99
CA ALA A 252 9.51 -1.21 5.27
C ALA A 252 8.88 -0.01 5.99
N ARG A 253 7.59 0.22 5.79
CA ARG A 253 6.82 1.12 6.66
C ARG A 253 6.78 0.57 8.07
N LEU A 254 6.87 1.44 9.09
CA LEU A 254 6.80 1.04 10.50
C LEU A 254 5.34 0.79 10.89
N TYR A 255 4.80 -0.31 10.39
CA TYR A 255 3.40 -0.72 10.52
C TYR A 255 3.30 -2.16 11.05
N VAL A 256 2.18 -2.48 11.70
CA VAL A 256 1.99 -3.78 12.39
C VAL A 256 2.25 -4.97 11.47
N THR A 257 1.79 -4.93 10.21
CA THR A 257 1.95 -6.03 9.25
C THR A 257 3.38 -6.36 8.88
N LYS A 258 4.33 -5.44 9.12
CA LYS A 258 5.75 -5.64 8.80
C LYS A 258 6.52 -6.41 9.88
N GLY A 259 5.87 -6.74 11.00
CA GLY A 259 6.42 -7.61 12.03
C GLY A 259 7.76 -7.14 12.61
N LEU A 260 7.99 -5.81 12.66
CA LEU A 260 9.26 -5.23 13.08
C LEU A 260 9.58 -5.50 14.55
N THR A 261 8.58 -5.85 15.34
CA THR A 261 8.78 -6.33 16.71
C THR A 261 9.59 -7.64 16.73
N TYR A 262 9.32 -8.57 15.78
CA TYR A 262 10.07 -9.82 15.63
C TYR A 262 11.46 -9.59 15.03
N LEU A 263 11.63 -8.56 14.19
CA LEU A 263 12.96 -8.12 13.73
C LEU A 263 13.84 -7.69 14.90
N LEU A 264 13.32 -6.91 15.85
CA LEU A 264 14.08 -6.47 17.03
C LEU A 264 14.48 -7.65 17.92
N ASP A 265 13.57 -8.60 18.14
CA ASP A 265 13.89 -9.84 18.87
C ASP A 265 14.97 -10.66 18.14
N THR A 266 14.88 -10.76 16.80
CA THR A 266 15.90 -11.35 15.94
C THR A 266 17.26 -10.66 16.10
N ALA A 267 17.28 -9.33 16.04
CA ALA A 267 18.50 -8.54 16.19
C ALA A 267 19.16 -8.79 17.56
N ALA A 268 18.38 -8.82 18.64
CA ALA A 268 18.88 -9.13 19.97
C ALA A 268 19.49 -10.54 20.04
N LEU A 269 18.88 -11.55 19.41
CA LEU A 269 19.39 -12.91 19.35
C LEU A 269 20.69 -13.01 18.54
N VAL A 270 20.79 -12.31 17.42
CA VAL A 270 22.00 -12.31 16.58
C VAL A 270 23.14 -11.60 17.31
N LYS A 271 22.89 -10.46 17.93
CA LYS A 271 23.94 -9.66 18.62
C LYS A 271 24.57 -10.36 19.82
N LYS A 272 23.94 -11.39 20.40
CA LYS A 272 24.56 -12.21 21.46
C LYS A 272 25.82 -12.91 20.97
N THR A 273 25.90 -13.31 19.74
CA THR A 273 27.03 -14.04 19.14
C THR A 273 27.82 -13.22 18.12
N HIS A 274 27.17 -12.22 17.51
CA HIS A 274 27.73 -11.37 16.46
C HIS A 274 27.51 -9.87 16.83
N PRO A 275 28.19 -9.35 17.88
CA PRO A 275 27.90 -8.01 18.43
C PRO A 275 28.15 -6.87 17.44
N ASN A 276 29.04 -7.07 16.46
CA ASN A 276 29.44 -6.05 15.49
C ASN A 276 28.47 -5.94 14.29
N VAL A 277 27.46 -6.83 14.18
CA VAL A 277 26.47 -6.77 13.11
C VAL A 277 25.55 -5.58 13.33
N GLN A 278 25.33 -4.79 12.28
CA GLN A 278 24.40 -3.68 12.30
C GLN A 278 23.06 -4.09 11.67
N PHE A 279 21.98 -3.79 12.38
CA PHE A 279 20.63 -3.88 11.82
C PHE A 279 20.18 -2.46 11.44
N LYS A 280 19.67 -2.28 10.23
CA LYS A 280 19.19 -0.99 9.73
C LYS A 280 17.79 -1.14 9.15
N VAL A 281 16.85 -0.35 9.64
CA VAL A 281 15.47 -0.29 9.17
C VAL A 281 15.25 1.07 8.54
N TYR A 282 14.99 1.07 7.24
CA TYR A 282 14.67 2.26 6.46
C TYR A 282 13.17 2.34 6.26
N GLY A 283 12.57 3.40 6.75
CA GLY A 283 11.14 3.69 6.66
C GLY A 283 10.63 4.48 7.85
N GLU A 284 9.38 4.94 7.72
CA GLU A 284 8.65 5.67 8.76
C GLU A 284 7.28 5.04 8.98
N GLY A 285 6.63 5.38 10.07
CA GLY A 285 5.29 4.91 10.39
C GLY A 285 4.90 5.11 11.85
N GLU A 286 3.65 4.82 12.14
CA GLU A 286 3.01 5.07 13.43
C GLU A 286 3.68 4.33 14.61
N LEU A 287 4.31 3.18 14.35
CA LEU A 287 4.95 2.37 15.39
C LEU A 287 6.36 2.85 15.77
N ARG A 288 6.87 3.97 15.21
CA ARG A 288 8.25 4.44 15.48
C ARG A 288 8.58 4.53 16.96
N GLY A 289 7.70 5.13 17.75
CA GLY A 289 7.91 5.33 19.18
C GLY A 289 7.93 4.01 19.96
N GLU A 290 6.96 3.15 19.70
CA GLU A 290 6.83 1.83 20.34
C GLU A 290 8.04 0.93 20.02
N LEU A 291 8.43 0.86 18.75
CA LEU A 291 9.56 0.07 18.30
C LEU A 291 10.89 0.59 18.87
N SER A 292 11.05 1.90 18.99
CA SER A 292 12.25 2.49 19.62
C SER A 292 12.35 2.11 21.09
N ALA A 293 11.25 2.21 21.84
CA ALA A 293 11.20 1.81 23.24
C ALA A 293 11.49 0.31 23.42
N LYS A 294 10.94 -0.55 22.54
CA LYS A 294 11.25 -1.99 22.54
C LYS A 294 12.73 -2.25 22.27
N ALA A 295 13.33 -1.56 21.30
CA ALA A 295 14.76 -1.70 21.00
C ALA A 295 15.61 -1.38 22.21
N GLU A 296 15.35 -0.27 22.90
CA GLU A 296 16.04 0.13 24.13
C GLU A 296 15.87 -0.93 25.23
N GLY A 297 14.66 -1.46 25.43
CA GLY A 297 14.37 -2.53 26.39
C GLY A 297 15.12 -3.84 26.10
N LEU A 298 15.50 -4.09 24.84
CA LEU A 298 16.33 -5.21 24.41
C LEU A 298 17.85 -4.92 24.46
N GLY A 299 18.25 -3.74 24.91
CA GLY A 299 19.66 -3.31 24.91
C GLY A 299 20.20 -2.99 23.51
N LEU A 300 19.31 -2.70 22.56
CA LEU A 300 19.66 -2.31 21.21
C LEU A 300 19.64 -0.78 21.07
N ASP A 301 20.51 -0.24 20.21
CA ASP A 301 20.51 1.18 19.92
C ASP A 301 19.42 1.50 18.86
N GLY A 302 18.25 1.86 19.34
CA GLY A 302 17.09 2.16 18.50
C GLY A 302 17.34 3.30 17.51
N LYS A 303 18.16 4.29 17.84
CA LYS A 303 18.50 5.41 16.95
C LYS A 303 19.35 4.96 15.75
N ASN A 304 20.23 3.99 15.97
CA ASN A 304 21.04 3.43 14.90
C ASN A 304 20.34 2.35 14.09
N ILE A 305 19.28 1.73 14.65
CA ILE A 305 18.46 0.75 13.92
C ILE A 305 17.47 1.46 12.99
N PHE A 306 16.70 2.41 13.49
CA PHE A 306 15.68 3.12 12.71
C PHE A 306 16.28 4.38 12.08
N VAL A 307 16.73 4.24 10.84
CA VAL A 307 17.49 5.29 10.12
C VAL A 307 16.58 6.41 9.60
N GLY A 308 15.29 6.12 9.37
CA GLY A 308 14.34 7.01 8.71
C GLY A 308 13.99 6.55 7.29
N ALA A 309 13.11 7.28 6.62
CA ALA A 309 12.76 6.99 5.25
C ALA A 309 13.89 7.44 4.31
N PHE A 310 14.11 6.69 3.23
CA PHE A 310 14.95 7.15 2.11
C PHE A 310 14.17 8.18 1.27
N THR A 311 14.89 9.07 0.61
CA THR A 311 14.33 10.24 -0.07
C THR A 311 14.45 10.20 -1.58
N SER A 312 15.18 9.24 -2.13
CA SER A 312 15.37 9.10 -3.57
C SER A 312 15.68 7.65 -3.99
N ARG A 313 15.54 7.40 -5.27
CA ARG A 313 15.89 6.10 -5.87
C ARG A 313 17.40 5.81 -5.78
N GLU A 314 18.22 6.84 -5.91
CA GLU A 314 19.68 6.75 -5.78
C GLU A 314 20.06 6.38 -4.34
N GLU A 315 19.32 6.87 -3.35
CA GLU A 315 19.52 6.50 -1.96
C GLU A 315 19.15 5.04 -1.71
N LEU A 316 18.00 4.57 -2.25
CA LEU A 316 17.62 3.16 -2.19
C LEU A 316 18.69 2.27 -2.86
N THR A 317 19.24 2.69 -4.01
CA THR A 317 20.33 2.01 -4.68
C THR A 317 21.54 1.86 -3.77
N ARG A 318 21.96 2.93 -3.09
CA ARG A 318 23.10 2.87 -2.14
C ARG A 318 22.81 1.97 -0.94
N ILE A 319 21.59 2.01 -0.43
CA ILE A 319 21.13 1.14 0.67
C ILE A 319 21.24 -0.33 0.25
N MET A 320 20.64 -0.70 -0.87
CA MET A 320 20.64 -2.08 -1.36
C MET A 320 22.06 -2.56 -1.73
N ALA A 321 22.86 -1.70 -2.35
CA ALA A 321 24.26 -2.00 -2.65
C ALA A 321 25.09 -2.31 -1.40
N GLY A 322 24.87 -1.53 -0.32
CA GLY A 322 25.55 -1.70 0.96
C GLY A 322 24.97 -2.80 1.87
N THR A 323 23.91 -3.48 1.45
CA THR A 323 23.22 -4.51 2.25
C THR A 323 23.92 -5.86 2.12
N ASP A 324 24.33 -6.47 3.24
CA ASP A 324 24.94 -7.81 3.23
C ASP A 324 23.86 -8.91 3.32
N ILE A 325 22.79 -8.69 4.08
CA ILE A 325 21.60 -9.52 4.15
C ILE A 325 20.38 -8.62 4.15
N PHE A 326 19.42 -8.89 3.27
CA PHE A 326 18.11 -8.26 3.30
C PHE A 326 17.16 -9.09 4.16
N LEU A 327 16.53 -8.47 5.16
CA LEU A 327 15.60 -9.11 6.08
C LEU A 327 14.19 -8.52 5.92
N LEU A 328 13.18 -9.38 5.75
CA LEU A 328 11.77 -8.99 5.82
C LEU A 328 11.03 -9.90 6.81
N SER A 329 10.56 -9.33 7.93
CA SER A 329 9.93 -10.04 9.05
C SER A 329 8.41 -9.97 9.06
N SER A 330 7.80 -9.68 7.92
CA SER A 330 6.37 -9.37 7.80
C SER A 330 5.47 -10.51 8.31
N ILE A 331 4.29 -10.14 8.82
CA ILE A 331 3.22 -11.09 9.20
C ILE A 331 2.09 -11.12 8.17
N LEU A 332 2.03 -10.12 7.29
CA LEU A 332 1.07 -10.05 6.19
C LEU A 332 1.68 -9.28 5.01
N GLU A 333 1.61 -9.89 3.82
CA GLU A 333 2.02 -9.28 2.55
C GLU A 333 1.07 -9.69 1.41
N GLY A 334 1.02 -8.88 0.36
CA GLY A 334 0.53 -9.31 -0.94
C GLY A 334 1.68 -9.93 -1.74
N GLN A 335 2.38 -9.09 -2.48
CA GLN A 335 3.67 -9.41 -3.12
C GLN A 335 4.61 -8.21 -2.92
N PRO A 336 5.56 -8.28 -1.98
CA PRO A 336 6.34 -7.10 -1.58
C PRO A 336 7.37 -6.70 -2.64
N LEU A 337 7.22 -5.49 -3.20
CA LEU A 337 8.18 -4.93 -4.16
C LEU A 337 9.61 -4.92 -3.65
N VAL A 338 9.78 -4.66 -2.35
CA VAL A 338 11.11 -4.58 -1.73
C VAL A 338 11.90 -5.90 -1.80
N ILE A 339 11.21 -7.05 -1.85
CA ILE A 339 11.85 -8.35 -2.13
C ILE A 339 12.35 -8.38 -3.57
N VAL A 340 11.54 -7.94 -4.53
CA VAL A 340 11.91 -7.86 -5.95
C VAL A 340 13.10 -6.90 -6.12
N GLU A 341 13.09 -5.78 -5.41
CA GLU A 341 14.20 -4.83 -5.35
C GLU A 341 15.47 -5.48 -4.77
N ALA A 342 15.37 -6.18 -3.65
CA ALA A 342 16.51 -6.88 -3.05
C ALA A 342 17.08 -7.96 -3.99
N MET A 343 16.21 -8.71 -4.69
CA MET A 343 16.63 -9.66 -5.72
C MET A 343 17.36 -8.97 -6.88
N ALA A 344 16.79 -7.87 -7.33
CA ALA A 344 17.38 -7.05 -8.35
C ALA A 344 18.79 -6.59 -7.96
N TYR A 345 19.13 -6.30 -6.72
CA TYR A 345 20.49 -5.98 -6.22
C TYR A 345 21.30 -7.21 -5.81
N GLY A 346 20.83 -8.42 -6.09
CA GLY A 346 21.52 -9.64 -5.70
C GLY A 346 21.72 -9.77 -4.19
N CYS A 347 20.86 -9.18 -3.38
CA CYS A 347 20.95 -9.33 -1.93
C CYS A 347 20.58 -10.75 -1.51
N PRO A 348 21.37 -11.40 -0.65
CA PRO A 348 20.91 -12.60 0.07
C PRO A 348 19.71 -12.23 0.92
N ILE A 349 18.61 -12.96 0.79
CA ILE A 349 17.33 -12.62 1.40
C ILE A 349 16.97 -13.63 2.49
N VAL A 350 16.61 -13.13 3.66
CA VAL A 350 15.94 -13.88 4.73
C VAL A 350 14.56 -13.25 4.92
N SER A 351 13.50 -14.05 4.83
CA SER A 351 12.15 -13.53 4.93
C SER A 351 11.21 -14.50 5.65
N THR A 352 10.06 -13.98 6.07
CA THR A 352 8.95 -14.81 6.53
C THR A 352 8.19 -15.40 5.35
N ASN A 353 7.58 -16.57 5.56
CA ASN A 353 6.77 -17.28 4.58
C ASN A 353 5.31 -16.84 4.64
N VAL A 354 5.01 -15.61 4.20
CA VAL A 354 3.64 -15.04 4.24
C VAL A 354 3.24 -14.47 2.88
N GLY A 355 1.93 -14.46 2.60
CA GLY A 355 1.37 -13.89 1.39
C GLY A 355 2.02 -14.45 0.12
N GLY A 356 2.33 -13.59 -0.84
CA GLY A 356 3.00 -13.94 -2.10
C GLY A 356 4.52 -14.09 -2.00
N ILE A 357 5.14 -14.03 -0.81
CA ILE A 357 6.60 -14.20 -0.68
C ILE A 357 7.09 -15.56 -1.18
N PRO A 358 6.40 -16.70 -0.91
CA PRO A 358 6.81 -18.00 -1.44
C PRO A 358 6.74 -18.12 -2.96
N GLU A 359 6.05 -17.23 -3.64
CA GLU A 359 6.04 -17.17 -5.11
C GLU A 359 7.29 -16.48 -5.67
N LEU A 360 7.96 -15.66 -4.85
CA LEU A 360 9.22 -14.99 -5.17
C LEU A 360 10.43 -15.80 -4.69
N ILE A 361 10.34 -16.37 -3.48
CA ILE A 361 11.45 -17.04 -2.81
C ILE A 361 11.18 -18.54 -2.69
N THR A 362 12.05 -19.35 -3.29
CA THR A 362 12.16 -20.78 -3.02
C THR A 362 13.20 -20.98 -1.93
N ASP A 363 12.78 -21.51 -0.76
CA ASP A 363 13.67 -21.67 0.40
C ASP A 363 14.92 -22.49 0.07
N GLY A 364 16.08 -21.98 0.48
CA GLY A 364 17.38 -22.58 0.23
C GLY A 364 17.89 -22.44 -1.20
N VAL A 365 17.10 -21.90 -2.16
CA VAL A 365 17.49 -21.74 -3.56
C VAL A 365 17.90 -20.30 -3.87
N ASN A 366 16.97 -19.35 -3.74
CA ASN A 366 17.18 -17.91 -4.04
C ASN A 366 16.89 -17.00 -2.84
N GLY A 367 16.78 -17.59 -1.65
CA GLY A 367 16.58 -16.93 -0.38
C GLY A 367 16.29 -17.95 0.71
N LEU A 368 16.05 -17.47 1.94
CA LEU A 368 15.72 -18.32 3.08
C LEU A 368 14.40 -17.88 3.69
N LEU A 369 13.52 -18.83 3.97
CA LEU A 369 12.21 -18.60 4.53
C LEU A 369 12.09 -19.11 5.95
N CYS A 370 11.37 -18.37 6.79
CA CYS A 370 11.00 -18.75 8.16
C CYS A 370 9.48 -18.62 8.34
N PRO A 371 8.88 -19.35 9.29
CA PRO A 371 7.53 -19.07 9.72
C PRO A 371 7.42 -17.61 10.23
N PRO A 372 6.27 -16.94 10.02
CA PRO A 372 6.03 -15.62 10.62
C PRO A 372 6.12 -15.71 12.15
N GLU A 373 6.39 -14.58 12.80
CA GLU A 373 6.46 -14.47 14.26
C GLU A 373 7.51 -15.39 14.93
N ASN A 374 8.52 -15.82 14.17
CA ASN A 374 9.57 -16.72 14.66
C ASN A 374 10.96 -16.06 14.61
N PRO A 375 11.33 -15.23 15.60
CA PRO A 375 12.62 -14.54 15.62
C PRO A 375 13.80 -15.51 15.78
N HIS A 376 13.61 -16.70 16.37
CA HIS A 376 14.67 -17.69 16.49
C HIS A 376 15.07 -18.26 15.12
N CYS A 377 14.11 -18.64 14.27
CA CYS A 377 14.38 -19.10 12.92
C CYS A 377 15.10 -18.01 12.10
N LEU A 378 14.59 -16.76 12.15
CA LEU A 378 15.21 -15.63 11.45
C LEU A 378 16.66 -15.43 11.92
N ALA A 379 16.92 -15.48 13.23
CA ALA A 379 18.25 -15.32 13.79
C ALA A 379 19.22 -16.42 13.37
N GLU A 380 18.78 -17.68 13.36
CA GLU A 380 19.59 -18.81 12.90
C GLU A 380 19.97 -18.68 11.43
N LYS A 381 18.99 -18.37 10.55
CA LYS A 381 19.25 -18.13 9.11
C LYS A 381 20.21 -16.96 8.88
N ILE A 382 20.08 -15.87 9.64
CA ILE A 382 20.98 -14.71 9.55
C ILE A 382 22.39 -15.10 10.01
N LYS A 383 22.54 -15.79 11.15
CA LYS A 383 23.87 -16.23 11.64
C LYS A 383 24.55 -17.13 10.63
N MET A 384 23.83 -18.11 10.08
CA MET A 384 24.36 -18.98 9.03
C MET A 384 24.90 -18.17 7.84
N LEU A 385 24.18 -17.14 7.40
CA LEU A 385 24.63 -16.28 6.30
C LEU A 385 25.78 -15.32 6.70
N ILE A 386 25.90 -14.96 7.98
CA ILE A 386 27.06 -14.19 8.46
C ILE A 386 28.33 -15.03 8.38
N ASP A 387 28.23 -16.30 8.77
CA ASP A 387 29.38 -17.21 8.87
C ASP A 387 29.80 -17.82 7.52
N ASP A 388 28.86 -17.93 6.55
CA ASP A 388 29.08 -18.57 5.24
C ASP A 388 28.98 -17.59 4.07
N ALA A 389 30.11 -17.03 3.65
CA ALA A 389 30.20 -16.10 2.51
C ALA A 389 29.81 -16.77 1.18
N ALA A 390 30.16 -18.05 0.98
CA ALA A 390 29.84 -18.76 -0.25
C ALA A 390 28.33 -18.97 -0.38
N GLN A 391 27.64 -19.24 0.71
CA GLN A 391 26.19 -19.35 0.71
C GLN A 391 25.51 -17.99 0.45
N ARG A 392 26.04 -16.90 1.01
CA ARG A 392 25.54 -15.53 0.69
C ARG A 392 25.62 -15.27 -0.81
N GLU A 393 26.81 -15.52 -1.41
CA GLU A 393 27.00 -15.32 -2.83
C GLU A 393 26.07 -16.20 -3.66
N ARG A 394 25.99 -17.48 -3.38
CA ARG A 394 25.11 -18.42 -4.08
C ARG A 394 23.65 -17.97 -4.07
N LEU A 395 23.12 -17.61 -2.89
CA LEU A 395 21.72 -17.18 -2.76
C LEU A 395 21.47 -15.82 -3.43
N GLY A 396 22.40 -14.86 -3.29
CA GLY A 396 22.28 -13.56 -3.92
C GLY A 396 22.32 -13.62 -5.44
N LEU A 397 23.23 -14.42 -6.02
CA LEU A 397 23.29 -14.67 -7.47
C LEU A 397 22.03 -15.38 -7.98
N ALA A 398 21.50 -16.35 -7.22
CA ALA A 398 20.26 -17.03 -7.59
C ALA A 398 19.04 -16.09 -7.50
N ALA A 399 18.99 -15.21 -6.51
CA ALA A 399 17.97 -14.18 -6.40
C ALA A 399 18.01 -13.20 -7.59
N ARG A 400 19.19 -12.74 -7.96
CA ARG A 400 19.40 -11.89 -9.14
C ARG A 400 18.97 -12.58 -10.44
N LYS A 401 19.38 -13.82 -10.63
CA LYS A 401 18.99 -14.63 -11.81
C LYS A 401 17.48 -14.83 -11.89
N PHE A 402 16.81 -15.03 -10.75
CA PHE A 402 15.34 -15.11 -10.70
C PHE A 402 14.71 -13.79 -11.17
N TYR A 403 15.20 -12.66 -10.67
CA TYR A 403 14.74 -11.33 -11.10
C TYR A 403 14.90 -11.14 -12.61
N GLU A 404 16.07 -11.41 -13.16
CA GLU A 404 16.38 -11.22 -14.59
C GLU A 404 15.50 -12.08 -15.52
N ASN A 405 15.06 -13.25 -15.05
CA ASN A 405 14.21 -14.15 -15.82
C ASN A 405 12.70 -13.95 -15.56
N SER A 406 12.32 -12.95 -14.75
CA SER A 406 10.94 -12.71 -14.36
C SER A 406 10.36 -11.47 -15.03
N PRO A 407 9.04 -11.40 -15.29
CA PRO A 407 8.40 -10.27 -15.96
C PRO A 407 8.10 -9.11 -14.97
N PHE A 408 9.13 -8.66 -14.23
CA PHE A 408 8.97 -7.56 -13.27
C PHE A 408 9.12 -6.17 -13.87
N GLU A 409 9.29 -6.06 -15.18
CA GLU A 409 9.36 -4.78 -15.87
C GLU A 409 7.99 -4.17 -16.08
N ALA A 410 7.89 -2.84 -15.94
CA ALA A 410 6.65 -2.09 -16.16
C ALA A 410 6.04 -2.32 -17.54
N LYS A 411 6.88 -2.51 -18.58
CA LYS A 411 6.44 -2.80 -19.94
C LYS A 411 5.70 -4.14 -20.04
N ALA A 412 6.20 -5.18 -19.38
CA ALA A 412 5.58 -6.50 -19.37
C ALA A 412 4.22 -6.46 -18.64
N ALA A 413 4.17 -5.79 -17.48
CA ALA A 413 2.93 -5.58 -16.76
C ALA A 413 1.92 -4.75 -17.56
N ALA A 414 2.36 -3.66 -18.20
CA ALA A 414 1.48 -2.82 -19.03
C ALA A 414 0.88 -3.63 -20.20
N GLY A 415 1.66 -4.53 -20.83
CA GLY A 415 1.15 -5.43 -21.89
C GLY A 415 0.08 -6.37 -21.37
N PHE A 416 0.27 -6.95 -20.18
CA PHE A 416 -0.73 -7.78 -19.53
C PHE A 416 -2.03 -6.99 -19.27
N PHE A 417 -1.93 -5.79 -18.69
CA PHE A 417 -3.10 -4.97 -18.38
C PHE A 417 -3.80 -4.47 -19.63
N THR A 418 -3.07 -4.11 -20.69
CA THR A 418 -3.66 -3.73 -21.98
C THR A 418 -4.54 -4.86 -22.55
N GLY A 419 -4.08 -6.10 -22.48
CA GLY A 419 -4.86 -7.28 -22.87
C GLY A 419 -6.09 -7.45 -21.97
N ALA A 420 -5.92 -7.44 -20.66
CA ALA A 420 -7.02 -7.61 -19.71
C ALA A 420 -8.10 -6.51 -19.83
N TYR A 421 -7.68 -5.26 -20.09
CA TYR A 421 -8.64 -4.16 -20.31
C TYR A 421 -9.36 -4.30 -21.66
N GLY A 422 -8.65 -4.73 -22.70
CA GLY A 422 -9.23 -5.01 -24.02
C GLY A 422 -10.40 -6.01 -23.92
N GLU A 423 -10.19 -7.12 -23.22
CA GLU A 423 -11.24 -8.13 -22.98
C GLU A 423 -12.49 -7.54 -22.30
N VAL A 424 -12.31 -6.68 -21.29
CA VAL A 424 -13.42 -6.03 -20.57
C VAL A 424 -14.18 -5.08 -21.48
N LEU A 425 -13.48 -4.28 -22.28
CA LEU A 425 -14.09 -3.33 -23.20
C LEU A 425 -14.84 -4.06 -24.34
N GLU A 426 -14.29 -5.15 -24.86
CA GLU A 426 -14.96 -5.98 -25.87
C GLU A 426 -16.23 -6.64 -25.31
N GLU A 427 -16.17 -7.18 -24.08
CA GLU A 427 -17.33 -7.75 -23.41
C GLU A 427 -18.45 -6.72 -23.23
N LYS A 428 -18.08 -5.50 -22.78
CA LYS A 428 -19.01 -4.37 -22.66
C LYS A 428 -19.66 -4.02 -24.01
N ASN A 429 -18.86 -3.86 -25.09
CA ASN A 429 -19.35 -3.51 -26.41
C ASN A 429 -20.32 -4.57 -26.96
N ARG A 430 -20.03 -5.85 -26.73
CA ARG A 430 -20.90 -6.97 -27.09
C ARG A 430 -22.24 -6.89 -26.36
N LEU A 431 -22.23 -6.61 -25.04
CA LEU A 431 -23.47 -6.47 -24.26
C LEU A 431 -24.30 -5.27 -24.67
N MET A 432 -23.68 -4.19 -25.15
CA MET A 432 -24.38 -2.99 -25.67
C MET A 432 -24.80 -3.09 -27.13
N GLY A 433 -24.48 -4.19 -27.83
CA GLY A 433 -24.81 -4.37 -29.22
C GLY A 433 -24.04 -3.45 -30.19
N ILE A 434 -22.95 -2.85 -29.75
CA ILE A 434 -22.09 -2.01 -30.58
C ILE A 434 -21.20 -2.94 -31.41
N LYS A 435 -21.49 -3.06 -32.72
CA LYS A 435 -20.60 -3.73 -33.67
C LYS A 435 -19.37 -2.83 -33.89
N GLN A 436 -18.18 -3.42 -33.79
CA GLN A 436 -16.91 -2.79 -34.17
C GLN A 436 -16.92 -2.47 -35.68
#